data_2b1b1ef6ffaf2cce473b0c4bc09dc900
#
_entry.id   2b1b1ef6ffaf2cce473b0c4bc09dc900
#
_cell.length_a   1.000
_cell.length_b   1.000
_cell.length_c   1.000
_cell.angle_alpha   90.00
_cell.angle_beta   90.00
_cell.angle_gamma   90.00
#
_symmetry.space_group_name_H-M   'P 1'
#
loop_
_entity.id
_entity.type
_entity.pdbx_description
1 polymer ?
#
loop_
_entity_poly.entity_id
_entity_poly.type
_entity_poly.pdbx_seq_one_letter_code
_entity_poly.pdbx_strand_id
1 'polypeptide(L)'
;MSPADPGPPDAPVERMSSMEAVMWVLDSDPRLASAFANLTILDRAPDRDELRTRMLAATAVVPRLRQKVVDGAPLSTPAWIDDTDFDIDHHLRWIHLGPNDLDSVVADLSSRPFDRSRPLWEFVVIDGLPDGAAAMVQRMDHTLTDGEGGIRLSVQFLDLERHPERREPPAPTARPGRTDSNTTDTNTTDSADDPARGLVDQATRGLRAAANVPSALFDMVRDSMRQVATPGRRSSLWTERSTERWFGRSTINLEDAKSAAHQLGGSVNDLFVTGALQAAARIHSAADAPVDELRVAIPLSQRSSGTAGGNAFTPAMALLPAGPMDVTERFTRVHERLDRVKASRGSMGLEGPATVARLLPDSALVGIVGRSAGAIDFVCSNVRAAPFDLYIAGAHLEANYPLGPLVNTAFNLTTMSYRGWLFLGLLVDRAAVADPDALLAAVDDAYSELLAAGGIGTRRTPDLSVTT
;
A
#
# COMPACT_ATOMS: atom_id res chain seq x y z
N MET A 1 13.46 24.47 50.70
CA MET A 1 13.14 24.30 49.27
C MET A 1 13.84 23.06 48.79
N SER A 2 13.10 21.97 48.65
CA SER A 2 13.62 20.74 48.01
C SER A 2 13.77 20.98 46.53
N PRO A 3 14.84 20.46 45.88
CA PRO A 3 14.95 20.54 44.45
C PRO A 3 13.84 19.71 43.81
N ALA A 4 13.21 20.26 42.77
CA ALA A 4 12.20 19.59 41.99
C ALA A 4 12.82 18.34 41.37
N ASP A 5 12.08 17.23 41.49
CA ASP A 5 12.38 15.95 40.85
C ASP A 5 12.53 16.17 39.31
N PRO A 6 13.67 15.83 38.69
CA PRO A 6 13.76 15.90 37.25
C PRO A 6 12.80 14.83 36.67
N GLY A 7 11.80 15.28 35.96
CA GLY A 7 10.84 14.40 35.28
C GLY A 7 11.53 13.29 34.50
N PRO A 8 10.82 12.21 34.13
CA PRO A 8 11.42 11.07 33.46
C PRO A 8 12.15 11.52 32.18
N PRO A 9 13.32 10.95 31.87
CA PRO A 9 14.08 11.33 30.68
C PRO A 9 13.20 11.18 29.43
N ASP A 10 13.23 12.18 28.55
CA ASP A 10 12.52 12.20 27.28
C ASP A 10 12.69 10.86 26.56
N ALA A 11 11.58 10.18 26.29
CA ALA A 11 11.62 8.94 25.54
C ALA A 11 12.32 9.20 24.20
N PRO A 12 13.22 8.31 23.74
CA PRO A 12 13.95 8.54 22.49
C PRO A 12 12.96 8.73 21.35
N VAL A 13 13.00 9.89 20.72
CA VAL A 13 12.15 10.24 19.58
C VAL A 13 12.55 9.37 18.39
N GLU A 14 11.66 8.50 17.95
CA GLU A 14 11.92 7.65 16.78
C GLU A 14 11.71 8.44 15.49
N ARG A 15 12.77 8.59 14.69
CA ARG A 15 12.71 9.29 13.41
C ARG A 15 12.22 8.38 12.30
N MET A 16 11.51 8.93 11.33
CA MET A 16 11.13 8.25 10.10
C MET A 16 12.36 7.78 9.34
N SER A 17 12.27 6.62 8.68
CA SER A 17 13.21 6.23 7.62
C SER A 17 13.15 7.24 6.46
N SER A 18 14.14 7.22 5.58
CA SER A 18 14.14 8.10 4.41
C SER A 18 12.93 7.86 3.50
N MET A 19 12.50 6.60 3.37
CA MET A 19 11.34 6.25 2.56
C MET A 19 10.03 6.73 3.21
N GLU A 20 9.81 6.50 4.50
CA GLU A 20 8.64 6.99 5.23
C GLU A 20 8.54 8.52 5.13
N ALA A 21 9.66 9.23 5.28
CA ALA A 21 9.69 10.67 5.17
C ALA A 21 9.38 11.18 3.75
N VAL A 22 9.80 10.46 2.70
CA VAL A 22 9.40 10.77 1.31
C VAL A 22 7.89 10.57 1.15
N MET A 23 7.33 9.44 1.61
CA MET A 23 5.88 9.19 1.57
C MET A 23 5.11 10.27 2.31
N TRP A 24 5.55 10.64 3.53
CA TRP A 24 4.96 11.72 4.31
C TRP A 24 4.88 13.05 3.57
N VAL A 25 5.93 13.42 2.82
CA VAL A 25 5.94 14.63 1.99
C VAL A 25 4.98 14.48 0.81
N LEU A 26 4.98 13.32 0.13
CA LEU A 26 4.11 13.07 -1.04
C LEU A 26 2.63 13.09 -0.69
N ASP A 27 2.25 12.62 0.50
CA ASP A 27 0.87 12.64 0.99
C ASP A 27 0.31 14.06 1.24
N SER A 28 1.13 15.11 1.08
CA SER A 28 0.67 16.50 1.03
C SER A 28 -0.11 16.83 -0.26
N ASP A 29 0.11 16.08 -1.34
CA ASP A 29 -0.72 16.15 -2.56
C ASP A 29 -1.70 14.95 -2.58
N PRO A 30 -3.02 15.16 -2.47
CA PRO A 30 -4.00 14.07 -2.42
C PRO A 30 -3.97 13.12 -3.63
N ARG A 31 -3.38 13.55 -4.77
CA ARG A 31 -3.20 12.68 -5.94
C ARG A 31 -2.05 11.71 -5.80
N LEU A 32 -1.09 12.02 -4.92
CA LEU A 32 0.09 11.21 -4.61
C LEU A 32 -0.05 10.44 -3.31
N ALA A 33 -1.17 10.63 -2.59
CA ALA A 33 -1.41 9.98 -1.30
C ALA A 33 -1.25 8.47 -1.41
N SER A 34 -0.51 7.92 -0.46
CA SER A 34 -0.13 6.51 -0.40
C SER A 34 -1.06 5.66 0.46
N ALA A 35 -2.11 6.25 1.00
CA ALA A 35 -3.10 5.53 1.81
C ALA A 35 -3.71 4.36 1.03
N PHE A 36 -3.79 3.21 1.67
CA PHE A 36 -4.45 2.03 1.14
C PHE A 36 -5.63 1.64 2.03
N ALA A 37 -6.53 0.84 1.49
CA ALA A 37 -7.65 0.33 2.24
C ALA A 37 -7.89 -1.16 1.95
N ASN A 38 -8.79 -1.74 2.73
CA ASN A 38 -9.27 -3.08 2.55
C ASN A 38 -10.76 -3.13 2.92
N LEU A 39 -11.59 -3.60 2.00
CA LEU A 39 -13.00 -3.86 2.25
C LEU A 39 -13.17 -5.33 2.63
N THR A 40 -13.53 -5.58 3.86
CA THR A 40 -13.88 -6.91 4.36
C THR A 40 -15.39 -7.05 4.42
N ILE A 41 -15.96 -8.08 3.79
CA ILE A 41 -17.36 -8.47 3.96
C ILE A 41 -17.44 -9.45 5.12
N LEU A 42 -18.40 -9.23 5.99
CA LEU A 42 -18.62 -9.98 7.23
C LEU A 42 -20.01 -10.61 7.22
N ASP A 43 -20.14 -11.82 7.76
CA ASP A 43 -21.43 -12.51 7.89
C ASP A 43 -22.41 -11.74 8.80
N ARG A 44 -21.91 -10.90 9.67
CA ARG A 44 -22.66 -10.01 10.59
C ARG A 44 -21.80 -8.84 11.05
N ALA A 45 -22.41 -7.85 11.68
CA ALA A 45 -21.65 -6.82 12.37
C ALA A 45 -20.84 -7.42 13.54
N PRO A 46 -19.57 -7.07 13.70
CA PRO A 46 -18.74 -7.49 14.84
C PRO A 46 -19.32 -6.91 16.14
N ASP A 47 -19.09 -7.61 17.26
CA ASP A 47 -19.43 -7.06 18.57
C ASP A 47 -18.62 -5.79 18.84
N ARG A 48 -19.32 -4.71 19.17
CA ARG A 48 -18.72 -3.37 19.27
C ARG A 48 -17.73 -3.26 20.41
N ASP A 49 -18.07 -3.77 21.57
CA ASP A 49 -17.23 -3.66 22.77
C ASP A 49 -16.04 -4.61 22.67
N GLU A 50 -16.25 -5.78 22.10
CA GLU A 50 -15.16 -6.73 21.85
C GLU A 50 -14.17 -6.18 20.81
N LEU A 51 -14.66 -5.65 19.68
CA LEU A 51 -13.80 -5.03 18.66
C LEU A 51 -12.99 -3.86 19.24
N ARG A 52 -13.64 -2.98 20.02
CA ARG A 52 -12.98 -1.87 20.68
C ARG A 52 -11.87 -2.35 21.64
N THR A 53 -12.17 -3.36 22.43
CA THR A 53 -11.20 -3.95 23.37
C THR A 53 -10.00 -4.54 22.64
N ARG A 54 -10.23 -5.27 21.54
CA ARG A 54 -9.16 -5.87 20.71
C ARG A 54 -8.29 -4.79 20.07
N MET A 55 -8.90 -3.77 19.50
CA MET A 55 -8.15 -2.67 18.88
C MET A 55 -7.32 -1.91 19.91
N LEU A 56 -7.83 -1.67 21.12
CA LEU A 56 -7.02 -1.11 22.20
C LEU A 56 -5.84 -2.00 22.58
N ALA A 57 -6.03 -3.32 22.65
CA ALA A 57 -4.93 -4.26 22.89
C ALA A 57 -3.91 -4.23 21.75
N ALA A 58 -4.36 -4.16 20.49
CA ALA A 58 -3.47 -4.01 19.34
C ALA A 58 -2.63 -2.74 19.40
N THR A 59 -3.20 -1.61 19.82
CA THR A 59 -2.44 -0.36 19.99
C THR A 59 -1.40 -0.43 21.10
N ALA A 60 -1.59 -1.29 22.10
CA ALA A 60 -0.59 -1.52 23.14
C ALA A 60 0.61 -2.34 22.63
N VAL A 61 0.37 -3.27 21.69
CA VAL A 61 1.40 -4.13 21.09
C VAL A 61 2.13 -3.43 19.94
N VAL A 62 1.41 -2.63 19.17
CA VAL A 62 1.92 -1.91 17.99
C VAL A 62 1.91 -0.41 18.25
N PRO A 63 3.04 0.18 18.73
CA PRO A 63 3.09 1.60 19.11
C PRO A 63 2.67 2.55 17.99
N ARG A 64 2.96 2.22 16.72
CA ARG A 64 2.58 3.03 15.54
C ARG A 64 1.08 3.35 15.47
N LEU A 65 0.22 2.48 16.01
CA LEU A 65 -1.22 2.71 16.01
C LEU A 65 -1.68 3.82 16.97
N ARG A 66 -0.81 4.31 17.85
CA ARG A 66 -1.08 5.45 18.73
C ARG A 66 -0.04 6.56 18.61
N GLN A 67 0.83 6.47 17.60
CA GLN A 67 1.81 7.50 17.31
C GLN A 67 1.35 8.38 16.16
N LYS A 68 1.63 9.66 16.27
CA LYS A 68 1.48 10.66 15.21
C LYS A 68 2.83 11.16 14.74
N VAL A 69 2.85 11.77 13.57
CA VAL A 69 4.06 12.34 12.99
C VAL A 69 4.16 13.80 13.38
N VAL A 70 5.35 14.24 13.76
CA VAL A 70 5.68 15.66 13.90
C VAL A 70 6.79 16.01 12.92
N ASP A 71 6.62 17.15 12.26
CA ASP A 71 7.65 17.68 11.38
C ASP A 71 8.87 18.09 12.23
N GLY A 72 10.03 17.81 11.69
CA GLY A 72 11.28 18.20 12.34
C GLY A 72 11.68 19.64 12.01
N ALA A 73 12.80 20.12 12.57
CA ALA A 73 13.44 21.35 12.14
C ALA A 73 13.79 21.28 10.62
N PRO A 74 13.97 22.40 9.93
CA PRO A 74 14.36 22.41 8.52
C PRO A 74 15.52 21.46 8.24
N LEU A 75 15.39 20.58 7.24
CA LEU A 75 16.35 19.53 6.88
C LEU A 75 16.44 18.34 7.87
N SER A 76 15.60 18.29 8.91
CA SER A 76 15.52 17.10 9.77
C SER A 76 14.42 16.16 9.31
N THR A 77 14.55 14.87 9.67
CA THR A 77 13.55 13.85 9.39
C THR A 77 12.36 14.05 10.32
N PRO A 78 11.11 13.97 9.83
CA PRO A 78 9.93 13.87 10.68
C PRO A 78 10.08 12.72 11.67
N ALA A 79 9.39 12.82 12.79
CA ALA A 79 9.52 11.87 13.87
C ALA A 79 8.17 11.36 14.34
N TRP A 80 8.16 10.13 14.83
CA TRP A 80 7.03 9.50 15.47
C TRP A 80 7.02 9.85 16.94
N ILE A 81 5.90 10.36 17.45
CA ILE A 81 5.69 10.62 18.87
C ILE A 81 4.36 9.99 19.32
N ASP A 82 4.28 9.59 20.57
CA ASP A 82 3.02 9.13 21.14
C ASP A 82 1.99 10.26 21.10
N ASP A 83 0.78 9.96 20.63
CA ASP A 83 -0.34 10.89 20.71
C ASP A 83 -0.92 10.87 22.11
N THR A 84 -0.68 11.93 22.88
CA THR A 84 -1.17 12.06 24.27
C THR A 84 -2.69 12.16 24.35
N ASP A 85 -3.32 12.60 23.26
CA ASP A 85 -4.77 12.75 23.13
C ASP A 85 -5.40 11.62 22.31
N PHE A 86 -4.71 10.45 22.26
CA PHE A 86 -5.20 9.29 21.52
C PHE A 86 -6.57 8.85 22.03
N ASP A 87 -7.53 8.84 21.12
CA ASP A 87 -8.88 8.36 21.34
C ASP A 87 -9.26 7.33 20.30
N ILE A 88 -9.49 6.08 20.72
CA ILE A 88 -9.84 4.97 19.84
C ILE A 88 -11.13 5.24 19.03
N ASP A 89 -12.06 6.02 19.59
CA ASP A 89 -13.35 6.27 18.96
C ASP A 89 -13.24 7.22 17.74
N HIS A 90 -12.09 7.89 17.54
CA HIS A 90 -11.75 8.57 16.29
C HIS A 90 -11.32 7.61 15.18
N HIS A 91 -10.77 6.47 15.56
CA HIS A 91 -10.19 5.48 14.65
C HIS A 91 -11.12 4.31 14.37
N LEU A 92 -12.10 4.07 15.24
CA LEU A 92 -13.04 2.97 15.14
C LEU A 92 -14.46 3.52 15.04
N ARG A 93 -15.01 3.54 13.83
CA ARG A 93 -16.29 4.18 13.51
C ARG A 93 -17.33 3.17 13.07
N TRP A 94 -18.59 3.51 13.30
CA TRP A 94 -19.77 2.76 12.83
C TRP A 94 -20.65 3.67 11.99
N ILE A 95 -21.07 3.18 10.85
CA ILE A 95 -22.04 3.85 9.99
C ILE A 95 -23.09 2.86 9.51
N HIS A 96 -24.29 3.34 9.22
CA HIS A 96 -25.34 2.55 8.60
C HIS A 96 -25.36 2.81 7.11
N LEU A 97 -25.42 1.76 6.27
CA LEU A 97 -25.33 1.88 4.81
C LEU A 97 -26.46 2.77 4.23
N GLY A 98 -27.67 2.67 4.76
CA GLY A 98 -28.81 3.46 4.27
C GLY A 98 -29.14 3.13 2.80
N PRO A 99 -29.55 4.15 2.02
CA PRO A 99 -29.89 3.97 0.61
C PRO A 99 -28.70 3.99 -0.34
N ASN A 100 -27.49 4.16 0.18
CA ASN A 100 -26.29 4.23 -0.63
C ASN A 100 -25.80 2.82 -1.00
N ASP A 101 -25.16 2.73 -2.15
CA ASP A 101 -24.43 1.56 -2.56
C ASP A 101 -23.12 1.42 -1.77
N LEU A 102 -22.79 0.20 -1.35
CA LEU A 102 -21.59 -0.08 -0.54
C LEU A 102 -20.31 0.38 -1.25
N ASP A 103 -20.17 0.12 -2.54
CA ASP A 103 -18.96 0.44 -3.28
C ASP A 103 -18.76 1.96 -3.41
N SER A 104 -19.84 2.71 -3.52
CA SER A 104 -19.81 4.18 -3.48
C SER A 104 -19.35 4.71 -2.11
N VAL A 105 -19.80 4.10 -1.01
CA VAL A 105 -19.34 4.45 0.34
C VAL A 105 -17.86 4.13 0.52
N VAL A 106 -17.41 2.99 0.02
CA VAL A 106 -15.99 2.59 0.06
C VAL A 106 -15.13 3.54 -0.77
N ALA A 107 -15.57 3.93 -1.95
CA ALA A 107 -14.89 4.90 -2.81
C ALA A 107 -14.74 6.26 -2.10
N ASP A 108 -15.81 6.76 -1.49
CA ASP A 108 -15.79 8.00 -0.73
C ASP A 108 -14.85 7.93 0.49
N LEU A 109 -14.92 6.87 1.29
CA LEU A 109 -14.00 6.65 2.39
C LEU A 109 -12.54 6.62 1.92
N SER A 110 -12.24 5.91 0.82
CA SER A 110 -10.88 5.78 0.29
C SER A 110 -10.31 7.09 -0.27
N SER A 111 -11.16 8.05 -0.65
CA SER A 111 -10.76 9.35 -1.17
C SER A 111 -10.40 10.38 -0.10
N ARG A 112 -10.84 10.16 1.14
CA ARG A 112 -10.66 11.13 2.23
C ARG A 112 -9.21 11.14 2.72
N PRO A 113 -8.59 12.32 2.86
CA PRO A 113 -7.27 12.41 3.48
C PRO A 113 -7.35 12.04 4.98
N PHE A 114 -6.26 11.55 5.54
CA PHE A 114 -6.13 11.41 6.98
C PHE A 114 -5.92 12.75 7.68
N ASP A 115 -6.43 12.86 8.92
CA ASP A 115 -6.04 13.94 9.83
C ASP A 115 -4.59 13.72 10.29
N ARG A 116 -3.67 14.51 9.77
CA ARG A 116 -2.24 14.38 10.05
C ARG A 116 -1.84 14.75 11.48
N SER A 117 -2.76 15.28 12.27
CA SER A 117 -2.55 15.55 13.69
C SER A 117 -2.77 14.32 14.58
N ARG A 118 -3.16 13.18 14.01
CA ARG A 118 -3.52 11.93 14.68
C ARG A 118 -2.78 10.73 14.04
N PRO A 119 -2.83 9.54 14.66
CA PRO A 119 -2.40 8.29 14.01
C PRO A 119 -3.14 8.04 12.70
N LEU A 120 -2.42 7.61 11.65
CA LEU A 120 -2.89 7.60 10.26
C LEU A 120 -3.60 6.29 9.89
N TRP A 121 -4.62 5.91 10.65
CA TRP A 121 -5.44 4.74 10.37
C TRP A 121 -6.90 4.96 10.82
N GLU A 122 -7.81 4.23 10.21
CA GLU A 122 -9.24 4.27 10.51
C GLU A 122 -9.89 2.94 10.13
N PHE A 123 -10.73 2.38 10.99
CA PHE A 123 -11.60 1.25 10.70
C PHE A 123 -13.05 1.72 10.78
N VAL A 124 -13.80 1.49 9.71
CA VAL A 124 -15.21 1.87 9.62
C VAL A 124 -16.03 0.62 9.43
N VAL A 125 -16.83 0.26 10.43
CA VAL A 125 -17.83 -0.82 10.33
C VAL A 125 -19.08 -0.25 9.69
N ILE A 126 -19.61 -0.93 8.70
CA ILE A 126 -20.80 -0.56 7.93
C ILE A 126 -21.83 -1.65 8.13
N ASP A 127 -22.91 -1.33 8.83
CA ASP A 127 -24.05 -2.23 8.98
C ASP A 127 -25.19 -1.89 8.00
N GLY A 128 -26.28 -2.65 8.04
CA GLY A 128 -27.43 -2.43 7.14
C GLY A 128 -27.30 -3.10 5.78
N LEU A 129 -26.34 -4.02 5.61
CA LEU A 129 -26.27 -4.87 4.43
C LEU A 129 -27.39 -5.93 4.44
N PRO A 130 -27.74 -6.51 3.27
CA PRO A 130 -28.71 -7.61 3.18
C PRO A 130 -28.36 -8.77 4.13
N ASP A 131 -29.37 -9.53 4.52
CA ASP A 131 -29.29 -10.76 5.35
C ASP A 131 -28.58 -10.58 6.70
N GLY A 132 -28.51 -9.33 7.22
CA GLY A 132 -27.85 -9.01 8.48
C GLY A 132 -26.34 -8.98 8.41
N ALA A 133 -25.77 -9.06 7.22
CA ALA A 133 -24.36 -8.92 6.97
C ALA A 133 -23.85 -7.50 7.28
N ALA A 134 -22.53 -7.38 7.35
CA ALA A 134 -21.85 -6.11 7.54
C ALA A 134 -20.59 -6.03 6.66
N ALA A 135 -20.04 -4.85 6.57
CA ALA A 135 -18.74 -4.64 5.97
C ALA A 135 -17.83 -3.89 6.93
N MET A 136 -16.54 -4.00 6.72
CA MET A 136 -15.54 -3.20 7.42
C MET A 136 -14.52 -2.65 6.43
N VAL A 137 -14.38 -1.34 6.40
CA VAL A 137 -13.33 -0.67 5.63
C VAL A 137 -12.17 -0.36 6.58
N GLN A 138 -11.03 -0.98 6.33
CA GLN A 138 -9.79 -0.76 7.07
C GLN A 138 -8.90 0.14 6.22
N ARG A 139 -8.60 1.34 6.71
CA ARG A 139 -7.75 2.31 6.01
C ARG A 139 -6.48 2.56 6.81
N MET A 140 -5.36 2.58 6.12
CA MET A 140 -4.04 2.87 6.72
C MET A 140 -3.18 3.66 5.73
N ASP A 141 -2.31 4.47 6.28
CA ASP A 141 -1.27 5.13 5.51
C ASP A 141 -0.05 4.23 5.35
N HIS A 142 0.60 4.26 4.19
CA HIS A 142 1.79 3.45 3.93
C HIS A 142 2.99 3.83 4.79
N THR A 143 3.01 5.00 5.41
CA THR A 143 4.04 5.36 6.39
C THR A 143 3.95 4.52 7.66
N LEU A 144 2.76 4.02 8.02
CA LEU A 144 2.58 3.12 9.18
C LEU A 144 3.09 1.71 8.88
N THR A 145 2.83 1.22 7.67
CA THR A 145 3.12 -0.16 7.28
C THR A 145 2.94 -0.36 5.77
N ASP A 146 3.66 -1.32 5.21
CA ASP A 146 3.38 -1.83 3.86
C ASP A 146 2.24 -2.87 3.85
N GLY A 147 1.85 -3.33 2.67
CA GLY A 147 0.76 -4.30 2.53
C GLY A 147 1.02 -5.63 3.28
N GLU A 148 2.28 -6.11 3.35
CA GLU A 148 2.64 -7.31 4.14
C GLU A 148 2.67 -7.01 5.64
N GLY A 149 3.10 -5.83 6.03
CA GLY A 149 3.05 -5.35 7.41
C GLY A 149 1.62 -5.17 7.90
N GLY A 150 0.71 -4.71 7.05
CA GLY A 150 -0.72 -4.63 7.33
C GLY A 150 -1.33 -6.00 7.64
N ILE A 151 -0.94 -7.04 6.90
CA ILE A 151 -1.36 -8.42 7.19
C ILE A 151 -0.78 -8.89 8.52
N ARG A 152 0.49 -8.62 8.84
CA ARG A 152 1.07 -8.95 10.14
C ARG A 152 0.40 -8.20 11.29
N LEU A 153 0.00 -6.97 11.04
CA LEU A 153 -0.78 -6.19 12.00
C LEU A 153 -2.15 -6.83 12.26
N SER A 154 -2.80 -7.35 11.22
CA SER A 154 -4.14 -7.94 11.33
C SER A 154 -4.20 -9.15 12.28
N VAL A 155 -3.09 -9.88 12.47
CA VAL A 155 -2.97 -10.96 13.45
C VAL A 155 -3.24 -10.48 14.89
N GLN A 156 -3.09 -9.19 15.17
CA GLN A 156 -3.32 -8.63 16.51
C GLN A 156 -4.82 -8.53 16.87
N PHE A 157 -5.69 -8.46 15.87
CA PHE A 157 -7.15 -8.26 16.08
C PHE A 157 -8.03 -9.30 15.36
N LEU A 158 -7.46 -10.18 14.53
CA LEU A 158 -8.17 -11.29 13.91
C LEU A 158 -8.02 -12.58 14.73
N ASP A 159 -9.03 -13.43 14.66
CA ASP A 159 -9.09 -14.74 15.31
C ASP A 159 -9.18 -15.87 14.29
N LEU A 160 -8.78 -17.05 14.72
CA LEU A 160 -8.95 -18.31 13.97
C LEU A 160 -10.30 -18.99 14.26
N GLU A 161 -11.01 -18.52 15.29
CA GLU A 161 -12.28 -19.07 15.74
C GLU A 161 -13.26 -17.92 16.03
N ARG A 162 -14.57 -18.19 15.85
CA ARG A 162 -15.62 -17.20 16.05
C ARG A 162 -15.68 -16.67 17.48
N HIS A 163 -15.51 -17.55 18.45
CA HIS A 163 -15.51 -17.26 19.89
C HIS A 163 -14.29 -17.88 20.53
N PRO A 164 -13.11 -17.28 20.35
CA PRO A 164 -11.89 -17.80 20.97
C PRO A 164 -11.99 -17.75 22.50
N GLU A 165 -11.45 -18.74 23.18
CA GLU A 165 -11.25 -18.64 24.63
C GLU A 165 -10.48 -17.37 24.94
N ARG A 166 -10.96 -16.57 25.91
CA ARG A 166 -10.34 -15.30 26.28
C ARG A 166 -8.88 -15.51 26.61
N ARG A 167 -7.99 -15.12 25.72
CA ARG A 167 -6.58 -14.89 26.08
C ARG A 167 -6.53 -13.61 26.90
N GLU A 168 -6.00 -13.72 28.13
CA GLU A 168 -5.59 -12.50 28.84
C GLU A 168 -4.66 -11.71 27.93
N PRO A 169 -4.85 -10.38 27.82
CA PRO A 169 -3.94 -9.56 27.06
C PRO A 169 -2.51 -9.80 27.58
N PRO A 170 -1.54 -10.02 26.69
CA PRO A 170 -0.16 -10.18 27.14
C PRO A 170 0.22 -8.96 27.97
N ALA A 171 0.79 -9.19 29.14
CA ALA A 171 1.32 -8.13 29.96
C ALA A 171 2.25 -7.26 29.10
N PRO A 172 2.23 -5.92 29.23
CA PRO A 172 3.08 -5.03 28.45
C PRO A 172 4.52 -5.53 28.55
N THR A 173 5.01 -6.11 27.46
CA THR A 173 6.41 -6.56 27.41
C THR A 173 7.27 -5.32 27.49
N ALA A 174 8.04 -5.21 28.58
CA ALA A 174 9.14 -4.27 28.67
C ALA A 174 9.97 -4.38 27.37
N ARG A 175 10.28 -3.24 26.75
CA ARG A 175 11.07 -3.16 25.50
C ARG A 175 12.29 -4.09 25.63
N PRO A 176 12.57 -4.96 24.63
CA PRO A 176 13.83 -5.69 24.62
C PRO A 176 14.94 -4.65 24.56
N GLY A 177 15.76 -4.61 25.61
CA GLY A 177 16.96 -3.80 25.65
C GLY A 177 17.83 -4.16 24.45
N ARG A 178 18.17 -3.18 23.64
CA ARG A 178 19.14 -3.30 22.56
C ARG A 178 20.47 -3.73 23.19
N THR A 179 20.90 -4.93 22.92
CA THR A 179 22.25 -5.37 23.26
C THR A 179 23.22 -4.61 22.35
N ASP A 180 23.81 -3.56 22.90
CA ASP A 180 24.96 -2.91 22.30
C ASP A 180 26.15 -3.87 22.35
N SER A 181 26.46 -4.49 21.21
CA SER A 181 27.75 -5.13 20.99
C SER A 181 28.59 -4.19 20.13
N ASN A 182 29.34 -3.31 20.77
CA ASN A 182 30.65 -2.91 20.31
C ASN A 182 31.41 -2.15 21.42
N THR A 183 32.21 -2.88 22.13
CA THR A 183 33.34 -2.34 22.90
C THR A 183 34.52 -2.14 21.94
N THR A 184 34.87 -0.89 21.72
CA THR A 184 36.27 -0.56 21.40
C THR A 184 36.62 0.72 22.16
N ASP A 185 37.47 0.54 23.16
CA ASP A 185 38.17 1.58 23.89
C ASP A 185 38.93 2.52 22.96
N THR A 186 38.73 3.81 23.11
CA THR A 186 39.83 4.80 23.00
C THR A 186 39.48 6.03 23.84
N ASN A 187 40.27 6.24 24.88
CA ASN A 187 40.43 7.46 25.64
C ASN A 187 40.71 8.65 24.73
N THR A 188 39.99 9.78 24.89
CA THR A 188 40.57 11.12 24.81
C THR A 188 39.69 12.15 25.52
N THR A 189 40.28 12.84 26.40
CA THR A 189 40.06 14.03 27.21
C THR A 189 39.11 15.10 26.72
N ASP A 190 38.35 15.64 27.72
CA ASP A 190 37.71 16.92 27.90
C ASP A 190 37.98 18.02 26.85
N SER A 191 36.89 18.58 26.34
CA SER A 191 36.76 20.01 26.05
C SER A 191 35.26 20.34 25.96
N ALA A 192 34.81 21.27 26.80
CA ALA A 192 33.47 21.85 26.80
C ALA A 192 33.23 22.56 25.47
N ASP A 193 32.29 22.07 24.68
CA ASP A 193 31.89 22.68 23.41
C ASP A 193 30.51 23.36 23.52
N ASP A 194 30.52 24.63 23.10
CA ASP A 194 29.41 25.56 22.95
C ASP A 194 28.34 25.00 21.99
N PRO A 195 27.05 24.89 22.39
CA PRO A 195 25.98 24.31 21.55
C PRO A 195 25.74 25.08 20.23
N ALA A 196 26.14 26.34 20.13
CA ALA A 196 26.02 27.12 18.89
C ALA A 196 27.04 26.69 17.81
N ARG A 197 28.21 26.14 18.19
CA ARG A 197 29.23 25.64 17.24
C ARG A 197 28.82 24.30 16.65
N GLY A 198 28.11 23.46 17.37
CA GLY A 198 27.60 22.18 16.90
C GLY A 198 26.62 22.31 15.72
N LEU A 199 25.75 23.31 15.75
CA LEU A 199 24.75 23.56 14.69
C LEU A 199 25.40 24.07 13.39
N VAL A 200 26.41 24.94 13.47
CA VAL A 200 27.13 25.44 12.29
C VAL A 200 28.00 24.35 11.66
N ASP A 201 28.59 23.48 12.47
CA ASP A 201 29.39 22.35 11.98
C ASP A 201 28.53 21.24 11.37
N GLN A 202 27.31 21.07 11.83
CA GLN A 202 26.35 20.12 11.27
C GLN A 202 25.77 20.64 9.95
N ALA A 203 25.48 21.94 9.86
CA ALA A 203 25.03 22.59 8.63
C ALA A 203 26.14 22.62 7.55
N THR A 204 27.39 22.86 7.94
CA THR A 204 28.51 22.82 7.00
C THR A 204 28.91 21.42 6.58
N ARG A 205 28.70 20.39 7.42
CA ARG A 205 28.87 18.99 7.02
C ARG A 205 27.75 18.56 6.06
N GLY A 206 26.51 18.99 6.27
CA GLY A 206 25.38 18.77 5.34
C GLY A 206 25.62 19.42 3.98
N LEU A 207 26.10 20.67 3.95
CA LEU A 207 26.46 21.39 2.71
C LEU A 207 27.66 20.79 1.97
N ARG A 208 28.65 20.28 2.71
CA ARG A 208 29.80 19.56 2.10
C ARG A 208 29.41 18.16 1.59
N ALA A 209 28.48 17.49 2.25
CA ALA A 209 27.91 16.23 1.76
C ALA A 209 27.07 16.44 0.49
N ALA A 210 26.33 17.56 0.39
CA ALA A 210 25.59 17.93 -0.82
C ALA A 210 26.49 18.32 -2.00
N ALA A 211 27.66 18.92 -1.72
CA ALA A 211 28.66 19.26 -2.76
C ALA A 211 29.42 18.03 -3.29
N ASN A 212 29.44 16.92 -2.55
CA ASN A 212 30.08 15.66 -2.91
C ASN A 212 29.08 14.56 -3.24
N VAL A 213 27.87 14.90 -3.73
CA VAL A 213 26.94 13.90 -4.28
C VAL A 213 27.65 13.19 -5.43
N PRO A 214 27.96 11.88 -5.32
CA PRO A 214 28.63 11.17 -6.40
C PRO A 214 27.79 11.26 -7.68
N SER A 215 28.45 11.50 -8.82
CA SER A 215 27.80 11.52 -10.14
C SER A 215 26.94 10.28 -10.40
N ALA A 216 27.29 9.14 -9.80
CA ALA A 216 26.51 7.91 -9.80
C ALA A 216 25.10 8.07 -9.24
N LEU A 217 24.87 8.97 -8.30
CA LEU A 217 23.55 9.20 -7.70
C LEU A 217 22.69 10.10 -8.59
N PHE A 218 23.30 11.10 -9.21
CA PHE A 218 22.67 11.91 -10.26
C PHE A 218 22.33 11.03 -11.48
N ASP A 219 23.22 10.10 -11.82
CA ASP A 219 23.01 9.13 -12.90
C ASP A 219 21.89 8.13 -12.55
N MET A 220 21.75 7.70 -11.30
CA MET A 220 20.70 6.78 -10.85
C MET A 220 19.32 7.47 -10.83
N VAL A 221 19.21 8.71 -10.35
CA VAL A 221 17.99 9.53 -10.47
C VAL A 221 17.69 9.77 -11.94
N ARG A 222 18.71 10.10 -12.74
CA ARG A 222 18.58 10.30 -14.18
C ARG A 222 18.21 9.00 -14.91
N ASP A 223 18.70 7.83 -14.52
CA ASP A 223 18.39 6.54 -15.14
C ASP A 223 17.02 6.02 -14.69
N SER A 224 16.60 6.29 -13.45
CA SER A 224 15.20 6.11 -13.01
C SER A 224 14.28 7.07 -13.77
N MET A 225 14.68 8.33 -13.97
CA MET A 225 13.95 9.29 -14.81
C MET A 225 14.00 8.92 -16.29
N ARG A 226 15.07 8.31 -16.80
CA ARG A 226 15.15 7.81 -18.18
C ARG A 226 14.27 6.59 -18.41
N GLN A 227 14.11 5.70 -17.43
CA GLN A 227 13.13 4.61 -17.51
C GLN A 227 11.70 5.14 -17.54
N VAL A 228 11.44 6.24 -16.84
CA VAL A 228 10.16 6.98 -16.91
C VAL A 228 10.05 7.80 -18.21
N ALA A 229 11.16 8.30 -18.73
CA ALA A 229 11.26 9.08 -19.96
C ALA A 229 11.48 8.23 -21.22
N THR A 230 11.48 6.88 -21.12
CA THR A 230 11.57 6.01 -22.31
C THR A 230 10.41 6.36 -23.25
N PRO A 231 10.65 6.63 -24.54
CA PRO A 231 9.61 6.98 -25.50
C PRO A 231 8.72 5.79 -25.81
N GLY A 232 7.77 5.53 -24.92
CA GLY A 232 6.64 4.65 -25.15
C GLY A 232 5.40 5.51 -25.08
N ARG A 233 4.47 5.38 -25.99
CA ARG A 233 3.22 6.16 -25.99
C ARG A 233 2.49 5.89 -24.68
N ARG A 234 2.29 6.96 -23.87
CA ARG A 234 1.30 6.99 -22.79
C ARG A 234 -0.09 6.83 -23.41
N SER A 235 -0.99 6.26 -22.61
CA SER A 235 -2.40 6.32 -22.95
C SER A 235 -2.81 7.76 -23.27
N SER A 236 -3.43 7.95 -24.42
CA SER A 236 -4.06 9.22 -24.76
C SER A 236 -5.43 9.41 -24.10
N LEU A 237 -6.00 8.34 -23.55
CA LEU A 237 -7.30 8.38 -22.86
C LEU A 237 -7.17 8.82 -21.40
N TRP A 238 -6.10 8.39 -20.73
CA TRP A 238 -5.94 8.52 -19.28
C TRP A 238 -4.99 9.66 -18.91
N THR A 239 -5.31 10.87 -19.38
CA THR A 239 -4.46 12.05 -19.17
C THR A 239 -4.87 12.90 -17.97
N GLU A 240 -6.17 12.97 -17.70
CA GLU A 240 -6.72 13.77 -16.61
C GLU A 240 -6.55 13.05 -15.25
N ARG A 241 -6.53 13.84 -14.17
CA ARG A 241 -6.44 13.35 -12.80
C ARG A 241 -7.29 14.17 -11.85
N SER A 242 -7.94 13.48 -10.91
CA SER A 242 -8.76 14.08 -9.87
C SER A 242 -8.49 13.46 -8.50
N THR A 243 -9.26 13.87 -7.52
CA THR A 243 -9.36 13.20 -6.22
C THR A 243 -10.65 12.38 -6.09
N GLU A 244 -11.52 12.41 -7.09
CA GLU A 244 -12.73 11.61 -7.10
C GLU A 244 -12.41 10.17 -7.45
N ARG A 245 -12.97 9.25 -6.66
CA ARG A 245 -12.72 7.81 -6.77
C ARG A 245 -13.99 7.07 -7.17
N TRP A 246 -13.80 6.00 -7.88
CA TRP A 246 -14.77 4.95 -8.10
C TRP A 246 -14.14 3.64 -7.67
N PHE A 247 -14.94 2.76 -7.07
CA PHE A 247 -14.49 1.44 -6.63
C PHE A 247 -15.42 0.37 -7.18
N GLY A 248 -14.85 -0.74 -7.62
CA GLY A 248 -15.57 -1.92 -8.04
C GLY A 248 -14.83 -3.20 -7.65
N ARG A 249 -15.54 -4.29 -7.64
CA ARG A 249 -15.08 -5.58 -7.12
C ARG A 249 -15.22 -6.70 -8.15
N SER A 250 -14.27 -7.64 -8.13
CA SER A 250 -14.33 -8.87 -8.90
C SER A 250 -13.71 -10.02 -8.13
N THR A 251 -13.98 -11.26 -8.53
CA THR A 251 -13.42 -12.45 -7.88
C THR A 251 -13.01 -13.50 -8.90
N ILE A 252 -11.96 -14.26 -8.57
CA ILE A 252 -11.50 -15.40 -9.37
C ILE A 252 -11.23 -16.57 -8.41
N ASN A 253 -11.64 -17.78 -8.77
CA ASN A 253 -11.25 -18.97 -8.02
C ASN A 253 -9.73 -19.14 -8.13
N LEU A 254 -9.03 -19.27 -6.99
CA LEU A 254 -7.56 -19.34 -6.96
C LEU A 254 -7.04 -20.63 -7.62
N GLU A 255 -7.73 -21.74 -7.50
CA GLU A 255 -7.30 -23.01 -8.12
C GLU A 255 -7.49 -22.99 -9.64
N ASP A 256 -8.59 -22.39 -10.10
CA ASP A 256 -8.81 -22.13 -11.53
C ASP A 256 -7.72 -21.23 -12.10
N ALA A 257 -7.38 -20.13 -11.37
CA ALA A 257 -6.31 -19.22 -11.78
C ALA A 257 -4.93 -19.90 -11.83
N LYS A 258 -4.61 -20.76 -10.83
CA LYS A 258 -3.36 -21.54 -10.81
C LYS A 258 -3.29 -22.52 -12.00
N SER A 259 -4.38 -23.26 -12.22
CA SER A 259 -4.47 -24.23 -13.29
C SER A 259 -4.33 -23.57 -14.66
N ALA A 260 -5.06 -22.48 -14.91
CA ALA A 260 -4.96 -21.73 -16.16
C ALA A 260 -3.55 -21.13 -16.37
N ALA A 261 -2.98 -20.49 -15.34
CA ALA A 261 -1.64 -19.94 -15.42
C ALA A 261 -0.57 -21.01 -15.72
N HIS A 262 -0.69 -22.19 -15.10
CA HIS A 262 0.22 -23.32 -15.34
C HIS A 262 0.10 -23.85 -16.79
N GLN A 263 -1.11 -24.02 -17.31
CA GLN A 263 -1.36 -24.45 -18.68
C GLN A 263 -0.83 -23.44 -19.72
N LEU A 264 -0.89 -22.16 -19.39
CA LEU A 264 -0.34 -21.08 -20.22
C LEU A 264 1.19 -20.90 -20.05
N GLY A 265 1.83 -21.67 -19.17
CA GLY A 265 3.30 -21.69 -18.99
C GLY A 265 3.83 -20.58 -18.07
N GLY A 266 3.03 -20.02 -17.17
CA GLY A 266 3.45 -18.97 -16.26
C GLY A 266 2.88 -19.09 -14.84
N SER A 267 2.84 -17.99 -14.12
CA SER A 267 2.38 -17.89 -12.72
C SER A 267 1.04 -17.18 -12.60
N VAL A 268 0.39 -17.31 -11.43
CA VAL A 268 -0.83 -16.55 -11.09
C VAL A 268 -0.59 -15.04 -11.22
N ASN A 269 0.61 -14.56 -10.90
CA ASN A 269 0.93 -13.15 -11.06
C ASN A 269 0.97 -12.73 -12.54
N ASP A 270 1.48 -13.58 -13.42
CA ASP A 270 1.48 -13.32 -14.87
C ASP A 270 0.04 -13.30 -15.41
N LEU A 271 -0.81 -14.23 -14.96
CA LEU A 271 -2.24 -14.24 -15.28
C LEU A 271 -2.94 -12.96 -14.79
N PHE A 272 -2.67 -12.55 -13.55
CA PHE A 272 -3.25 -11.36 -12.96
C PHE A 272 -2.90 -10.08 -13.74
N VAL A 273 -1.60 -9.88 -14.03
CA VAL A 273 -1.13 -8.71 -14.78
C VAL A 273 -1.65 -8.73 -16.23
N THR A 274 -1.69 -9.91 -16.85
CA THR A 274 -2.21 -10.06 -18.22
C THR A 274 -3.69 -9.69 -18.29
N GLY A 275 -4.52 -10.12 -17.32
CA GLY A 275 -5.94 -9.78 -17.29
C GLY A 275 -6.17 -8.26 -17.17
N ALA A 276 -5.45 -7.59 -16.27
CA ALA A 276 -5.52 -6.13 -16.15
C ALA A 276 -5.09 -5.41 -17.45
N LEU A 277 -4.02 -5.87 -18.08
CA LEU A 277 -3.53 -5.32 -19.34
C LEU A 277 -4.49 -5.58 -20.52
N GLN A 278 -5.10 -6.77 -20.58
CA GLN A 278 -6.11 -7.12 -21.58
C GLN A 278 -7.34 -6.23 -21.46
N ALA A 279 -7.83 -5.98 -20.24
CA ALA A 279 -8.93 -5.06 -20.00
C ALA A 279 -8.58 -3.63 -20.45
N ALA A 280 -7.40 -3.15 -20.06
CA ALA A 280 -6.90 -1.84 -20.48
C ALA A 280 -6.80 -1.71 -22.01
N ALA A 281 -6.28 -2.71 -22.70
CA ALA A 281 -6.19 -2.75 -24.15
C ALA A 281 -7.57 -2.72 -24.84
N ARG A 282 -8.57 -3.39 -24.26
CA ARG A 282 -9.96 -3.35 -24.75
C ARG A 282 -10.58 -1.97 -24.65
N ILE A 283 -10.40 -1.29 -23.51
CA ILE A 283 -10.89 0.08 -23.34
C ILE A 283 -10.28 1.01 -24.39
N HIS A 284 -8.98 0.89 -24.67
CA HIS A 284 -8.31 1.68 -25.71
C HIS A 284 -8.85 1.37 -27.11
N SER A 285 -9.07 0.09 -27.42
CA SER A 285 -9.64 -0.33 -28.71
C SER A 285 -11.06 0.15 -28.88
N ALA A 286 -11.89 0.05 -27.84
CA ALA A 286 -13.28 0.49 -27.88
C ALA A 286 -13.43 2.03 -28.02
N ALA A 287 -12.44 2.78 -27.55
CA ALA A 287 -12.40 4.25 -27.69
C ALA A 287 -11.70 4.72 -28.98
N ASP A 288 -11.39 3.82 -29.93
CA ASP A 288 -10.64 4.12 -31.16
C ASP A 288 -9.29 4.83 -30.90
N ALA A 289 -8.65 4.51 -29.79
CA ALA A 289 -7.38 5.07 -29.34
C ALA A 289 -6.36 3.96 -29.05
N PRO A 290 -6.03 3.10 -30.04
CA PRO A 290 -5.16 1.96 -29.83
C PRO A 290 -3.77 2.39 -29.35
N VAL A 291 -3.17 1.60 -28.49
CA VAL A 291 -1.85 1.82 -27.91
C VAL A 291 -1.02 0.54 -28.00
N ASP A 292 0.25 0.66 -28.40
CA ASP A 292 1.12 -0.50 -28.57
C ASP A 292 1.60 -1.08 -27.21
N GLU A 293 1.94 -0.19 -26.27
CA GLU A 293 2.43 -0.56 -24.94
C GLU A 293 1.86 0.38 -23.86
N LEU A 294 1.53 -0.16 -22.71
CA LEU A 294 1.17 0.58 -21.50
C LEU A 294 2.24 0.43 -20.43
N ARG A 295 2.42 1.47 -19.63
CA ARG A 295 3.36 1.49 -18.52
C ARG A 295 2.64 1.11 -17.24
N VAL A 296 3.00 -0.04 -16.69
CA VAL A 296 2.37 -0.62 -15.51
C VAL A 296 3.34 -0.62 -14.34
N ALA A 297 2.91 -0.13 -13.19
CA ALA A 297 3.65 -0.30 -11.94
C ALA A 297 3.21 -1.61 -11.27
N ILE A 298 4.20 -2.44 -10.94
CA ILE A 298 3.98 -3.75 -10.32
C ILE A 298 4.88 -3.82 -9.09
N PRO A 299 4.29 -3.87 -7.90
CA PRO A 299 5.04 -4.08 -6.68
C PRO A 299 5.69 -5.47 -6.66
N LEU A 300 7.01 -5.50 -6.50
CA LEU A 300 7.75 -6.75 -6.32
C LEU A 300 8.20 -6.82 -4.86
N SER A 301 7.73 -7.84 -4.12
CA SER A 301 8.23 -8.12 -2.78
C SER A 301 9.67 -8.64 -2.86
N GLN A 302 10.60 -7.96 -2.22
CA GLN A 302 11.96 -8.46 -2.04
C GLN A 302 11.98 -9.39 -0.81
N ARG A 303 11.92 -10.69 -1.03
CA ARG A 303 12.21 -11.66 0.02
C ARG A 303 13.72 -11.78 0.22
N SER A 304 14.31 -10.97 1.08
CA SER A 304 15.53 -11.31 1.77
C SER A 304 15.16 -11.76 3.19
N SER A 305 15.35 -13.03 3.47
CA SER A 305 15.24 -13.59 4.80
C SER A 305 16.14 -12.81 5.77
N GLY A 306 15.57 -12.09 6.74
CA GLY A 306 16.31 -11.71 7.92
C GLY A 306 16.25 -10.27 8.42
N THR A 307 15.54 -9.33 7.83
CA THR A 307 15.38 -7.99 8.42
C THR A 307 13.93 -7.76 8.85
N ALA A 308 13.71 -7.83 10.15
CA ALA A 308 12.47 -7.38 10.77
C ALA A 308 12.49 -5.85 10.79
N GLY A 309 11.54 -5.22 10.10
CA GLY A 309 11.26 -3.78 10.17
C GLY A 309 11.78 -2.99 8.95
N GLY A 310 10.84 -2.49 8.15
CA GLY A 310 11.08 -1.54 7.08
C GLY A 310 10.15 -1.81 5.90
N ASN A 311 9.58 -0.77 5.30
CA ASN A 311 8.85 -0.84 4.03
C ASN A 311 9.81 -1.37 2.94
N ALA A 312 9.77 -2.69 2.67
CA ALA A 312 10.62 -3.36 1.67
C ALA A 312 9.96 -3.38 0.28
N PHE A 313 9.18 -2.35 -0.03
CA PHE A 313 8.42 -2.26 -1.26
C PHE A 313 9.18 -1.46 -2.32
N THR A 314 9.50 -2.11 -3.44
CA THR A 314 10.07 -1.42 -4.62
C THR A 314 9.11 -1.56 -5.79
N PRO A 315 8.44 -0.47 -6.24
CA PRO A 315 7.64 -0.54 -7.44
C PRO A 315 8.52 -0.86 -8.65
N ALA A 316 8.20 -1.96 -9.36
CA ALA A 316 8.74 -2.24 -10.67
C ALA A 316 7.86 -1.57 -11.71
N MET A 317 8.43 -0.82 -12.62
CA MET A 317 7.74 -0.32 -13.80
C MET A 317 8.06 -1.19 -15.00
N ALA A 318 7.04 -1.65 -15.71
CA ALA A 318 7.17 -2.44 -16.93
C ALA A 318 6.41 -1.76 -18.07
N LEU A 319 7.01 -1.75 -19.27
CA LEU A 319 6.29 -1.50 -20.52
C LEU A 319 5.76 -2.83 -21.00
N LEU A 320 4.44 -2.96 -21.03
CA LEU A 320 3.75 -4.19 -21.38
C LEU A 320 2.96 -4.03 -22.68
N PRO A 321 2.93 -5.08 -23.54
CA PRO A 321 2.30 -5.01 -24.85
C PRO A 321 0.78 -4.93 -24.75
N ALA A 322 0.21 -3.80 -25.20
CA ALA A 322 -1.22 -3.50 -25.19
C ALA A 322 -1.84 -3.52 -26.60
N GLY A 323 -1.03 -3.60 -27.66
CA GLY A 323 -1.51 -3.66 -29.04
C GLY A 323 -2.40 -4.89 -29.33
N PRO A 324 -3.08 -4.91 -30.49
CA PRO A 324 -3.96 -6.03 -30.86
C PRO A 324 -3.22 -7.36 -30.93
N MET A 325 -3.65 -8.33 -30.13
CA MET A 325 -3.16 -9.70 -30.12
C MET A 325 -4.15 -10.60 -29.37
N ASP A 326 -4.05 -11.92 -29.55
CA ASP A 326 -4.85 -12.85 -28.76
C ASP A 326 -4.35 -12.92 -27.30
N VAL A 327 -5.21 -13.44 -26.41
CA VAL A 327 -4.93 -13.45 -24.98
C VAL A 327 -3.76 -14.36 -24.60
N THR A 328 -3.54 -15.45 -25.32
CA THR A 328 -2.44 -16.40 -25.08
C THR A 328 -1.10 -15.78 -25.47
N GLU A 329 -1.03 -15.13 -26.64
CA GLU A 329 0.13 -14.37 -27.05
C GLU A 329 0.46 -13.26 -26.07
N ARG A 330 -0.56 -12.52 -25.61
CA ARG A 330 -0.39 -11.47 -24.59
C ARG A 330 0.18 -12.04 -23.29
N PHE A 331 -0.36 -13.17 -22.83
CA PHE A 331 0.13 -13.84 -21.62
C PHE A 331 1.62 -14.20 -21.75
N THR A 332 2.02 -14.82 -22.85
CA THR A 332 3.42 -15.19 -23.10
C THR A 332 4.34 -13.97 -23.08
N ARG A 333 3.96 -12.91 -23.79
CA ARG A 333 4.76 -11.68 -23.85
C ARG A 333 4.85 -10.97 -22.50
N VAL A 334 3.75 -10.96 -21.71
CA VAL A 334 3.75 -10.38 -20.36
C VAL A 334 4.67 -11.20 -19.45
N HIS A 335 4.56 -12.54 -19.45
CA HIS A 335 5.43 -13.43 -18.70
C HIS A 335 6.91 -13.13 -18.96
N GLU A 336 7.33 -13.11 -20.23
CA GLU A 336 8.71 -12.79 -20.63
C GLU A 336 9.16 -11.39 -20.16
N ARG A 337 8.29 -10.39 -20.19
CA ARG A 337 8.60 -9.04 -19.75
C ARG A 337 8.77 -8.97 -18.23
N LEU A 338 7.89 -9.63 -17.48
CA LEU A 338 7.97 -9.69 -16.04
C LEU A 338 9.21 -10.43 -15.54
N ASP A 339 9.60 -11.50 -16.19
CA ASP A 339 10.82 -12.25 -15.85
C ASP A 339 12.09 -11.41 -16.10
N ARG A 340 12.13 -10.65 -17.20
CA ARG A 340 13.22 -9.69 -17.44
C ARG A 340 13.29 -8.60 -16.36
N VAL A 341 12.14 -8.07 -15.93
CA VAL A 341 12.08 -7.08 -14.87
C VAL A 341 12.56 -7.65 -13.53
N LYS A 342 12.18 -8.88 -13.20
CA LYS A 342 12.68 -9.59 -12.01
C LYS A 342 14.19 -9.79 -12.06
N ALA A 343 14.72 -10.25 -13.21
CA ALA A 343 16.14 -10.53 -13.40
C ALA A 343 17.03 -9.27 -13.33
N SER A 344 16.54 -8.11 -13.82
CA SER A 344 17.31 -6.87 -13.86
C SER A 344 17.48 -6.19 -12.49
N ARG A 345 16.72 -6.59 -11.47
CA ARG A 345 16.62 -5.89 -10.17
C ARG A 345 17.37 -6.54 -9.00
N GLY A 346 18.23 -7.54 -9.25
CA GLY A 346 18.91 -8.30 -8.19
C GLY A 346 19.81 -7.53 -7.21
N SER A 347 19.94 -6.20 -7.31
CA SER A 347 20.92 -5.44 -6.51
C SER A 347 20.58 -4.00 -6.10
N MET A 348 19.39 -3.45 -6.37
CA MET A 348 19.13 -2.04 -6.03
C MET A 348 18.10 -1.86 -4.92
N GLY A 349 18.58 -1.49 -3.71
CA GLY A 349 17.75 -0.98 -2.62
C GLY A 349 17.32 0.48 -2.85
N LEU A 350 16.12 0.87 -2.42
CA LEU A 350 15.59 2.24 -2.56
C LEU A 350 16.05 3.22 -1.48
N GLU A 351 16.73 2.76 -0.44
CA GLU A 351 17.19 3.61 0.68
C GLU A 351 18.11 4.76 0.21
N GLY A 352 19.02 4.47 -0.71
CA GLY A 352 19.93 5.48 -1.26
C GLY A 352 19.19 6.59 -2.01
N PRO A 353 18.32 6.29 -3.00
CA PRO A 353 17.51 7.28 -3.69
C PRO A 353 16.61 8.11 -2.79
N ALA A 354 15.97 7.50 -1.79
CA ALA A 354 15.12 8.20 -0.84
C ALA A 354 15.91 9.20 0.03
N THR A 355 17.13 8.83 0.43
CA THR A 355 18.01 9.72 1.21
C THR A 355 18.36 10.99 0.44
N VAL A 356 18.60 10.88 -0.88
CA VAL A 356 18.91 12.04 -1.74
C VAL A 356 17.66 12.84 -2.09
N ALA A 357 16.53 12.19 -2.32
CA ALA A 357 15.26 12.86 -2.57
C ALA A 357 14.90 13.83 -1.44
N ARG A 358 15.27 13.49 -0.19
CA ARG A 358 15.08 14.34 0.99
C ARG A 358 15.93 15.63 1.05
N LEU A 359 16.93 15.76 0.21
CA LEU A 359 17.70 17.01 0.08
C LEU A 359 16.99 18.04 -0.81
N LEU A 360 15.92 17.62 -1.49
CA LEU A 360 15.10 18.51 -2.31
C LEU A 360 14.07 19.25 -1.43
N PRO A 361 13.70 20.50 -1.78
CA PRO A 361 12.52 21.12 -1.21
C PRO A 361 11.27 20.28 -1.48
N ASP A 362 10.34 20.20 -0.52
CA ASP A 362 9.14 19.36 -0.60
C ASP A 362 8.33 19.59 -1.88
N SER A 363 8.15 20.85 -2.29
CA SER A 363 7.48 21.21 -3.54
C SER A 363 8.18 20.69 -4.80
N ALA A 364 9.50 20.64 -4.79
CA ALA A 364 10.28 20.07 -5.89
C ALA A 364 10.16 18.55 -5.92
N LEU A 365 10.22 17.89 -4.76
CA LEU A 365 10.01 16.44 -4.63
C LEU A 365 8.62 16.03 -5.11
N VAL A 366 7.56 16.68 -4.62
CA VAL A 366 6.17 16.47 -5.06
C VAL A 366 6.03 16.67 -6.57
N GLY A 367 6.62 17.75 -7.12
CA GLY A 367 6.57 18.04 -8.55
C GLY A 367 7.29 17.00 -9.42
N ILE A 368 8.44 16.48 -8.98
CA ILE A 368 9.21 15.47 -9.70
C ILE A 368 8.48 14.12 -9.65
N VAL A 369 8.09 13.68 -8.45
CA VAL A 369 7.41 12.40 -8.28
C VAL A 369 6.03 12.43 -8.96
N GLY A 370 5.29 13.53 -8.84
CA GLY A 370 3.98 13.68 -9.49
C GLY A 370 4.06 13.55 -11.02
N ARG A 371 5.09 14.15 -11.65
CA ARG A 371 5.33 13.97 -13.10
C ARG A 371 5.71 12.54 -13.46
N SER A 372 6.55 11.92 -12.65
CA SER A 372 7.01 10.54 -12.87
C SER A 372 5.87 9.54 -12.69
N ALA A 373 5.10 9.68 -11.63
CA ALA A 373 3.92 8.85 -11.37
C ALA A 373 2.85 9.04 -12.45
N GLY A 374 2.58 10.29 -12.87
CA GLY A 374 1.66 10.59 -13.97
C GLY A 374 2.08 10.03 -15.33
N ALA A 375 3.30 9.49 -15.46
CA ALA A 375 3.74 8.75 -16.63
C ALA A 375 3.37 7.25 -16.57
N ILE A 376 2.92 6.74 -15.42
CA ILE A 376 2.42 5.37 -15.24
C ILE A 376 0.93 5.36 -15.59
N ASP A 377 0.52 4.40 -16.42
CA ASP A 377 -0.87 4.30 -16.85
C ASP A 377 -1.74 3.72 -15.75
N PHE A 378 -1.31 2.61 -15.12
CA PHE A 378 -2.03 1.97 -14.01
C PHE A 378 -1.11 1.15 -13.11
N VAL A 379 -1.65 0.70 -11.98
CA VAL A 379 -0.96 -0.14 -10.99
C VAL A 379 -1.62 -1.52 -10.93
N CYS A 380 -0.79 -2.57 -10.84
CA CYS A 380 -1.21 -3.93 -10.51
C CYS A 380 -0.51 -4.40 -9.25
N SER A 381 -1.23 -4.75 -8.20
CA SER A 381 -0.67 -5.26 -6.94
C SER A 381 -1.26 -6.60 -6.57
N ASN A 382 -0.42 -7.52 -6.10
CA ASN A 382 -0.84 -8.87 -5.69
C ASN A 382 -0.38 -9.14 -4.25
N VAL A 383 -1.32 -9.33 -3.36
CA VAL A 383 -1.11 -9.52 -1.93
C VAL A 383 -1.56 -10.93 -1.54
N ARG A 384 -0.83 -11.59 -0.66
CA ARG A 384 -1.21 -12.89 -0.12
C ARG A 384 -1.78 -12.73 1.28
N ALA A 385 -2.97 -13.28 1.52
CA ALA A 385 -3.56 -13.37 2.84
C ALA A 385 -3.75 -14.85 3.27
N ALA A 386 -4.52 -15.06 4.34
CA ALA A 386 -4.70 -16.37 4.94
C ALA A 386 -5.48 -17.34 4.05
N PRO A 387 -5.07 -18.61 3.95
CA PRO A 387 -5.83 -19.63 3.20
C PRO A 387 -6.96 -20.28 4.01
N PHE A 388 -7.24 -19.81 5.22
CA PHE A 388 -8.22 -20.36 6.16
C PHE A 388 -9.17 -19.27 6.67
N ASP A 389 -10.23 -19.69 7.35
CA ASP A 389 -11.23 -18.79 7.94
C ASP A 389 -10.63 -17.86 8.98
N LEU A 390 -11.08 -16.61 8.96
CA LEU A 390 -10.73 -15.59 9.92
C LEU A 390 -11.99 -14.95 10.50
N TYR A 391 -11.88 -14.48 11.72
CA TYR A 391 -12.96 -13.86 12.47
C TYR A 391 -12.49 -12.55 13.09
N ILE A 392 -13.42 -11.64 13.31
CA ILE A 392 -13.18 -10.41 14.03
C ILE A 392 -14.34 -10.11 14.98
N ALA A 393 -14.07 -10.12 16.27
CA ALA A 393 -15.07 -9.88 17.31
C ALA A 393 -16.39 -10.63 17.04
N GLY A 394 -16.32 -11.95 16.81
CA GLY A 394 -17.46 -12.83 16.56
C GLY A 394 -18.01 -12.84 15.13
N ALA A 395 -17.62 -11.93 14.26
CA ALA A 395 -17.99 -11.91 12.85
C ALA A 395 -17.01 -12.72 12.00
N HIS A 396 -17.52 -13.49 11.04
CA HIS A 396 -16.73 -14.26 10.07
C HIS A 396 -16.38 -13.40 8.85
N LEU A 397 -15.15 -13.46 8.38
CA LEU A 397 -14.72 -12.80 7.17
C LEU A 397 -15.11 -13.64 5.96
N GLU A 398 -16.05 -13.15 5.15
CA GLU A 398 -16.53 -13.83 3.94
C GLU A 398 -15.70 -13.49 2.73
N ALA A 399 -15.33 -12.20 2.55
CA ALA A 399 -14.55 -11.71 1.45
C ALA A 399 -13.63 -10.57 1.89
N ASN A 400 -12.56 -10.33 1.10
CA ASN A 400 -11.54 -9.34 1.47
C ASN A 400 -10.97 -8.66 0.23
N TYR A 401 -11.51 -7.49 -0.13
CA TYR A 401 -11.16 -6.74 -1.34
C TYR A 401 -10.15 -5.63 -1.02
N PRO A 402 -8.91 -5.74 -1.51
CA PRO A 402 -7.89 -4.72 -1.27
C PRO A 402 -8.07 -3.50 -2.18
N LEU A 403 -7.78 -2.31 -1.66
CA LEU A 403 -7.75 -1.05 -2.39
C LEU A 403 -6.34 -0.45 -2.28
N GLY A 404 -5.54 -0.64 -3.31
CA GLY A 404 -4.22 -0.01 -3.40
C GLY A 404 -4.32 1.47 -3.76
N PRO A 405 -3.33 2.31 -3.37
CA PRO A 405 -3.32 3.74 -3.70
C PRO A 405 -3.14 3.97 -5.21
N LEU A 406 -3.73 5.05 -5.73
CA LEU A 406 -3.60 5.42 -7.15
C LEU A 406 -2.26 6.04 -7.47
N VAL A 407 -1.71 6.83 -6.58
CA VAL A 407 -0.42 7.55 -6.76
C VAL A 407 -0.33 8.20 -8.16
N ASN A 408 -1.32 9.03 -8.49
CA ASN A 408 -1.42 9.76 -9.77
C ASN A 408 -1.54 8.89 -11.03
N THR A 409 -1.99 7.63 -10.92
CA THR A 409 -2.30 6.74 -12.05
C THR A 409 -3.79 6.72 -12.37
N ALA A 410 -4.20 6.15 -13.52
CA ALA A 410 -5.61 6.12 -13.91
C ALA A 410 -6.44 5.16 -13.05
N PHE A 411 -5.88 3.99 -12.73
CA PHE A 411 -6.50 3.02 -11.85
C PHE A 411 -5.45 2.15 -11.14
N ASN A 412 -5.88 1.52 -10.07
CA ASN A 412 -5.14 0.48 -9.37
C ASN A 412 -6.02 -0.76 -9.27
N LEU A 413 -5.56 -1.87 -9.85
CA LEU A 413 -6.16 -3.18 -9.64
C LEU A 413 -5.29 -3.94 -8.65
N THR A 414 -5.81 -4.16 -7.45
CA THR A 414 -5.13 -4.96 -6.43
C THR A 414 -5.89 -6.26 -6.19
N THR A 415 -5.18 -7.38 -6.08
CA THR A 415 -5.76 -8.66 -5.70
C THR A 415 -5.23 -9.16 -4.37
N MET A 416 -6.10 -9.84 -3.62
CA MET A 416 -5.74 -10.52 -2.38
C MET A 416 -6.26 -11.96 -2.40
N SER A 417 -5.37 -12.92 -2.10
CA SER A 417 -5.80 -14.32 -1.99
C SER A 417 -6.30 -14.61 -0.59
N TYR A 418 -7.55 -15.08 -0.47
CA TYR A 418 -8.18 -15.47 0.79
C TYR A 418 -9.12 -16.66 0.59
N ARG A 419 -9.07 -17.69 1.44
CA ARG A 419 -9.96 -18.87 1.41
C ARG A 419 -10.15 -19.52 0.03
N GLY A 420 -9.09 -19.63 -0.77
CA GLY A 420 -9.17 -20.25 -2.11
C GLY A 420 -9.70 -19.34 -3.21
N TRP A 421 -9.87 -18.05 -2.95
CA TRP A 421 -10.29 -17.03 -3.90
C TRP A 421 -9.24 -15.94 -4.07
N LEU A 422 -9.22 -15.32 -5.22
CA LEU A 422 -8.59 -14.04 -5.48
C LEU A 422 -9.69 -12.98 -5.48
N PHE A 423 -9.66 -12.09 -4.49
CA PHE A 423 -10.54 -10.93 -4.40
C PHE A 423 -9.85 -9.75 -5.03
N LEU A 424 -10.46 -9.14 -6.02
CA LEU A 424 -9.91 -8.03 -6.78
C LEU A 424 -10.65 -6.75 -6.42
N GLY A 425 -9.90 -5.72 -6.00
CA GLY A 425 -10.39 -4.37 -5.85
C GLY A 425 -9.85 -3.48 -6.97
N LEU A 426 -10.75 -2.85 -7.71
CA LEU A 426 -10.45 -1.90 -8.76
C LEU A 426 -10.77 -0.50 -8.26
N LEU A 427 -9.74 0.29 -7.94
CA LEU A 427 -9.87 1.69 -7.58
C LEU A 427 -9.53 2.57 -8.78
N VAL A 428 -10.39 3.51 -9.13
CA VAL A 428 -10.31 4.29 -10.37
C VAL A 428 -10.36 5.79 -10.08
N ASP A 429 -9.54 6.56 -10.77
CA ASP A 429 -9.65 8.02 -10.86
C ASP A 429 -10.73 8.39 -11.89
N ARG A 430 -11.84 8.99 -11.45
CA ARG A 430 -13.00 9.29 -12.29
C ARG A 430 -12.71 10.31 -13.39
N ALA A 431 -11.71 11.16 -13.25
CA ALA A 431 -11.31 12.05 -14.34
C ALA A 431 -10.49 11.33 -15.40
N ALA A 432 -9.75 10.29 -15.00
CA ALA A 432 -8.94 9.53 -15.95
C ALA A 432 -9.76 8.53 -16.77
N VAL A 433 -10.70 7.82 -16.13
CA VAL A 433 -11.49 6.77 -16.76
C VAL A 433 -12.96 7.22 -16.80
N ALA A 434 -13.44 7.54 -17.98
CA ALA A 434 -14.77 8.10 -18.17
C ALA A 434 -15.91 7.10 -17.84
N ASP A 435 -15.68 5.81 -18.10
CA ASP A 435 -16.62 4.72 -17.82
C ASP A 435 -15.91 3.61 -17.01
N PRO A 436 -15.90 3.73 -15.68
CA PRO A 436 -15.27 2.72 -14.83
C PRO A 436 -16.06 1.41 -14.78
N ASP A 437 -17.37 1.41 -15.00
CA ASP A 437 -18.18 0.18 -15.07
C ASP A 437 -17.79 -0.64 -16.31
N ALA A 438 -17.56 0.01 -17.45
CA ALA A 438 -17.04 -0.66 -18.64
C ALA A 438 -15.62 -1.22 -18.41
N LEU A 439 -14.77 -0.54 -17.63
CA LEU A 439 -13.46 -1.05 -17.27
C LEU A 439 -13.58 -2.30 -16.39
N LEU A 440 -14.48 -2.33 -15.41
CA LEU A 440 -14.72 -3.50 -14.56
C LEU A 440 -15.25 -4.68 -15.39
N ALA A 441 -16.20 -4.44 -16.28
CA ALA A 441 -16.70 -5.48 -17.19
C ALA A 441 -15.58 -6.02 -18.08
N ALA A 442 -14.71 -5.16 -18.61
CA ALA A 442 -13.55 -5.60 -19.40
C ALA A 442 -12.53 -6.41 -18.58
N VAL A 443 -12.39 -6.11 -17.27
CA VAL A 443 -11.58 -6.93 -16.33
C VAL A 443 -12.19 -8.32 -16.18
N ASP A 444 -13.50 -8.42 -15.94
CA ASP A 444 -14.20 -9.71 -15.81
C ASP A 444 -14.10 -10.56 -17.07
N ASP A 445 -14.31 -9.94 -18.22
CA ASP A 445 -14.17 -10.61 -19.52
C ASP A 445 -12.75 -11.10 -19.77
N ALA A 446 -11.73 -10.27 -19.48
CA ALA A 446 -10.34 -10.61 -19.67
C ALA A 446 -9.91 -11.84 -18.85
N TYR A 447 -10.33 -11.90 -17.59
CA TYR A 447 -10.04 -13.08 -16.77
C TYR A 447 -10.82 -14.30 -17.23
N SER A 448 -12.07 -14.15 -17.69
CA SER A 448 -12.84 -15.25 -18.25
C SER A 448 -12.18 -15.84 -19.51
N GLU A 449 -11.63 -15.00 -20.38
CA GLU A 449 -10.86 -15.44 -21.54
C GLU A 449 -9.55 -16.17 -21.15
N LEU A 450 -8.81 -15.62 -20.17
CA LEU A 450 -7.57 -16.25 -19.69
C LEU A 450 -7.83 -17.63 -19.08
N LEU A 451 -8.90 -17.76 -18.28
CA LEU A 451 -9.29 -19.04 -17.74
C LEU A 451 -9.69 -20.03 -18.85
N ALA A 452 -10.47 -19.58 -19.84
CA ALA A 452 -10.84 -20.40 -20.98
C ALA A 452 -9.63 -20.83 -21.82
N ALA A 453 -8.69 -19.92 -22.11
CA ALA A 453 -7.43 -20.19 -22.79
C ALA A 453 -6.55 -21.20 -22.03
N GLY A 454 -6.60 -21.19 -20.70
CA GLY A 454 -5.98 -22.19 -19.83
C GLY A 454 -6.79 -23.47 -19.65
N GLY A 455 -7.87 -23.71 -20.43
CA GLY A 455 -8.66 -24.92 -20.40
C GLY A 455 -9.73 -24.99 -19.28
N ILE A 456 -10.00 -23.88 -18.60
CA ILE A 456 -11.04 -23.78 -17.58
C ILE A 456 -12.36 -23.35 -18.23
N GLY A 457 -13.41 -24.17 -18.15
CA GLY A 457 -14.66 -23.94 -18.91
C GLY A 457 -15.46 -22.75 -18.41
N THR A 458 -15.90 -22.76 -17.15
CA THR A 458 -16.76 -21.70 -16.60
C THR A 458 -16.11 -21.10 -15.36
N ARG A 459 -16.12 -19.77 -15.29
CA ARG A 459 -15.65 -19.05 -14.09
C ARG A 459 -16.54 -19.38 -12.89
N ARG A 460 -15.97 -19.89 -11.82
CA ARG A 460 -16.66 -20.09 -10.55
C ARG A 460 -16.79 -18.75 -9.83
N THR A 461 -17.83 -18.60 -9.04
CA THR A 461 -18.05 -17.47 -8.14
C THR A 461 -18.10 -17.97 -6.70
N PRO A 462 -17.61 -17.20 -5.73
CA PRO A 462 -17.75 -17.59 -4.33
C PRO A 462 -19.23 -17.56 -3.91
N ASP A 463 -19.62 -18.53 -3.08
CA ASP A 463 -20.89 -18.46 -2.37
C ASP A 463 -20.70 -17.50 -1.19
N LEU A 464 -21.06 -16.25 -1.41
CA LEU A 464 -21.02 -15.22 -0.37
C LEU A 464 -22.43 -15.13 0.24
N SER A 465 -22.50 -15.09 1.57
CA SER A 465 -23.78 -14.88 2.29
C SER A 465 -24.39 -13.50 2.00
N VAL A 466 -23.63 -12.61 1.35
CA VAL A 466 -24.05 -11.28 0.94
C VAL A 466 -23.99 -11.17 -0.58
N THR A 467 -25.15 -11.31 -1.21
CA THR A 467 -25.33 -10.92 -2.61
C THR A 467 -25.43 -9.40 -2.67
N THR A 468 -24.69 -8.81 -3.57
CA THR A 468 -24.66 -7.37 -3.85
C THR A 468 -26.02 -6.80 -4.16
#